data_8d1cf437e7a40325d442093310fbf556
#
_entry.id   8d1cf437e7a40325d442093310fbf556
#
_cell.length_a   1.000
_cell.length_b   1.000
_cell.length_c   1.000
_cell.angle_alpha   90.00
_cell.angle_beta   90.00
_cell.angle_gamma   90.00
#
_symmetry.space_group_name_H-M   'P 1'
#
loop_
_entity.id
_entity.type
_entity.pdbx_description
1 polymer ?
#
loop_
_entity_poly.entity_id
_entity_poly.type
_entity_poly.pdbx_seq_one_letter_code
_entity_poly.pdbx_strand_id
1 'polypeptide(L)'
;NMLLRYRNDKRYMGLRNYFKKEHSLFGVDFVFRKMPNVLFPFDMDTFQNYAGDYVVVTTDANTGKPHYFHKEDVDDRFDVICASCALPVYFQAVHIGGGVYYDGGVSDPVPIRRLQRDGHHKALIVLTRPEGYRKACGRSDRFAAGVLRRRYPAIADNLLHRYKTYNESVQICEKMQEEGNAVLIRPSEPLSSFEKDTDVLRRSY
;
A
#
# COMPACT_ATOMS: atom_id res chain seq x y z
N ASN A 1 21.12 1.65 -0.17
CA ASN A 1 19.69 1.71 -0.39
C ASN A 1 19.25 0.60 -1.35
N MET A 2 18.41 -0.32 -0.88
CA MET A 2 17.93 -1.51 -1.59
C MET A 2 17.14 -1.12 -2.87
N LEU A 3 16.25 -0.16 -2.76
CA LEU A 3 15.42 0.31 -3.88
C LEU A 3 16.29 0.83 -5.04
N LEU A 4 17.26 1.68 -4.76
CA LEU A 4 18.17 2.23 -5.78
C LEU A 4 18.98 1.13 -6.48
N ARG A 5 19.40 0.09 -5.74
CA ARG A 5 20.18 -1.02 -6.28
C ARG A 5 19.42 -1.90 -7.27
N TYR A 6 18.11 -2.13 -6.99
CA TYR A 6 17.31 -3.09 -7.76
C TYR A 6 16.22 -2.46 -8.61
N ARG A 7 16.08 -1.12 -8.60
CA ARG A 7 15.01 -0.42 -9.34
C ARG A 7 14.97 -0.78 -10.83
N ASN A 8 16.13 -0.94 -11.45
CA ASN A 8 16.29 -1.28 -12.87
C ASN A 8 16.45 -2.79 -13.13
N ASP A 9 16.37 -3.62 -12.08
CA ASP A 9 16.43 -5.08 -12.24
C ASP A 9 15.11 -5.58 -12.86
N LYS A 10 15.22 -6.36 -13.93
CA LYS A 10 14.08 -6.94 -14.65
C LYS A 10 13.23 -7.88 -13.77
N ARG A 11 13.84 -8.40 -12.68
CA ARG A 11 13.12 -9.21 -11.68
C ARG A 11 12.26 -8.37 -10.77
N TYR A 12 12.66 -7.10 -10.51
CA TYR A 12 11.90 -6.17 -9.69
C TYR A 12 10.61 -5.74 -10.39
N MET A 13 10.69 -5.25 -11.65
CA MET A 13 9.54 -4.80 -12.43
C MET A 13 9.79 -5.03 -13.91
N GLY A 14 8.80 -5.62 -14.61
CA GLY A 14 8.87 -5.79 -16.07
C GLY A 14 7.73 -6.64 -16.61
N LEU A 15 7.38 -6.42 -17.88
CA LEU A 15 6.32 -7.15 -18.59
C LEU A 15 6.56 -8.67 -18.59
N ARG A 16 7.82 -9.13 -18.55
CA ARG A 16 8.15 -10.56 -18.47
C ARG A 16 7.60 -11.22 -17.21
N ASN A 17 7.44 -10.50 -16.11
CA ASN A 17 6.87 -11.03 -14.87
C ASN A 17 5.36 -11.34 -15.04
N TYR A 18 4.67 -10.58 -15.88
CA TYR A 18 3.25 -10.80 -16.18
C TYR A 18 2.98 -12.16 -16.84
N PHE A 19 3.93 -12.67 -17.65
CA PHE A 19 3.85 -13.98 -18.30
C PHE A 19 4.32 -15.15 -17.43
N LYS A 20 4.80 -14.89 -16.20
CA LYS A 20 5.13 -15.93 -15.21
C LYS A 20 3.88 -16.32 -14.41
N LYS A 21 4.00 -17.36 -13.57
CA LYS A 21 2.93 -17.83 -12.67
C LYS A 21 2.29 -16.73 -11.81
N GLU A 22 3.04 -15.68 -11.53
CA GLU A 22 2.62 -14.57 -10.67
C GLU A 22 1.66 -13.58 -11.35
N HIS A 23 1.58 -13.58 -12.70
CA HIS A 23 0.75 -12.67 -13.50
C HIS A 23 0.70 -11.23 -12.96
N SER A 24 1.85 -10.71 -12.57
CA SER A 24 2.03 -9.39 -11.98
C SER A 24 3.10 -8.62 -12.74
N LEU A 25 2.96 -7.29 -12.83
CA LEU A 25 3.99 -6.43 -13.38
C LEU A 25 5.27 -6.43 -12.51
N PHE A 26 5.11 -6.62 -11.22
CA PHE A 26 6.20 -6.75 -10.25
C PHE A 26 6.53 -8.22 -10.01
N GLY A 27 7.81 -8.52 -9.79
CA GLY A 27 8.24 -9.87 -9.42
C GLY A 27 7.96 -10.13 -7.94
N VAL A 28 6.78 -10.64 -7.65
CA VAL A 28 6.28 -10.88 -6.28
C VAL A 28 7.25 -11.76 -5.50
N ASP A 29 7.67 -12.88 -6.08
CA ASP A 29 8.66 -13.78 -5.47
C ASP A 29 10.00 -13.05 -5.20
N PHE A 30 10.46 -12.25 -6.16
CA PHE A 30 11.70 -11.51 -6.00
C PHE A 30 11.60 -10.48 -4.87
N VAL A 31 10.53 -9.68 -4.84
CA VAL A 31 10.36 -8.55 -3.91
C VAL A 31 10.00 -9.02 -2.51
N PHE A 32 9.05 -9.95 -2.38
CA PHE A 32 8.47 -10.33 -1.09
C PHE A 32 9.02 -11.65 -0.52
N ARG A 33 9.86 -12.38 -1.27
CA ARG A 33 10.50 -13.62 -0.79
C ARG A 33 12.03 -13.51 -0.83
N LYS A 34 12.58 -13.27 -2.02
CA LYS A 34 14.04 -13.30 -2.20
C LYS A 34 14.74 -12.11 -1.58
N MET A 35 14.16 -10.92 -1.69
CA MET A 35 14.78 -9.72 -1.11
C MET A 35 14.83 -9.80 0.43
N PRO A 36 13.72 -9.98 1.16
CA PRO A 36 13.75 -9.94 2.61
C PRO A 36 14.31 -11.20 3.28
N ASN A 37 14.36 -12.34 2.57
CA ASN A 37 14.86 -13.58 3.19
C ASN A 37 16.29 -13.93 2.79
N VAL A 38 16.79 -13.40 1.65
CA VAL A 38 18.11 -13.81 1.12
C VAL A 38 19.04 -12.63 0.86
N LEU A 39 18.56 -11.59 0.17
CA LEU A 39 19.42 -10.49 -0.27
C LEU A 39 19.64 -9.43 0.81
N PHE A 40 18.63 -9.19 1.61
CA PHE A 40 18.61 -8.25 2.75
C PHE A 40 17.77 -8.89 3.85
N PRO A 41 18.30 -9.90 4.56
CA PRO A 41 17.52 -10.62 5.57
C PRO A 41 16.86 -9.66 6.55
N PHE A 42 15.53 -9.79 6.65
CA PHE A 42 14.74 -9.03 7.60
C PHE A 42 14.84 -9.68 8.98
N ASP A 43 15.11 -8.89 9.99
CA ASP A 43 15.20 -9.37 11.37
C ASP A 43 13.78 -9.61 11.93
N MET A 44 13.25 -10.80 11.65
CA MET A 44 11.91 -11.18 12.07
C MET A 44 11.82 -11.32 13.59
N ASP A 45 12.87 -11.78 14.24
CA ASP A 45 12.89 -11.95 15.71
C ASP A 45 12.77 -10.60 16.41
N THR A 46 13.56 -9.60 16.00
CA THR A 46 13.43 -8.24 16.52
C THR A 46 12.05 -7.64 16.23
N PHE A 47 11.52 -7.85 15.04
CA PHE A 47 10.19 -7.36 14.67
C PHE A 47 9.09 -7.98 15.53
N GLN A 48 9.09 -9.28 15.71
CA GLN A 48 8.07 -9.97 16.52
C GLN A 48 8.16 -9.62 18.01
N ASN A 49 9.37 -9.39 18.53
CA ASN A 49 9.62 -9.01 19.92
C ASN A 49 9.45 -7.50 20.19
N TYR A 50 9.22 -6.68 19.16
CA TYR A 50 8.94 -5.26 19.36
C TYR A 50 7.64 -5.05 20.15
N ALA A 51 7.72 -4.25 21.22
CA ALA A 51 6.60 -4.06 22.15
C ALA A 51 5.43 -3.25 21.59
N GLY A 52 5.63 -2.50 20.50
CA GLY A 52 4.57 -1.75 19.83
C GLY A 52 3.71 -2.64 18.92
N ASP A 53 2.52 -2.18 18.62
CA ASP A 53 1.65 -2.82 17.62
C ASP A 53 2.09 -2.42 16.20
N TYR A 54 1.82 -3.29 15.25
CA TYR A 54 2.05 -3.06 13.82
C TYR A 54 0.82 -3.52 13.05
N VAL A 55 0.14 -2.57 12.40
CA VAL A 55 -1.10 -2.86 11.68
C VAL A 55 -0.91 -2.66 10.19
N VAL A 56 -1.23 -3.68 9.42
CA VAL A 56 -1.18 -3.67 7.95
C VAL A 56 -2.58 -3.57 7.38
N VAL A 57 -2.83 -2.56 6.58
CA VAL A 57 -4.14 -2.36 5.96
C VAL A 57 -4.19 -3.08 4.62
N THR A 58 -5.23 -3.87 4.43
CA THR A 58 -5.59 -4.51 3.16
C THR A 58 -7.07 -4.28 2.85
N THR A 59 -7.50 -4.62 1.66
CA THR A 59 -8.91 -4.58 1.26
C THR A 59 -9.38 -5.99 0.96
N ASP A 60 -10.39 -6.48 1.68
CA ASP A 60 -11.05 -7.75 1.35
C ASP A 60 -11.71 -7.66 -0.02
N ALA A 61 -11.34 -8.54 -0.93
CA ALA A 61 -11.76 -8.48 -2.33
C ALA A 61 -13.24 -8.79 -2.55
N ASN A 62 -13.85 -9.55 -1.66
CA ASN A 62 -15.25 -9.95 -1.76
C ASN A 62 -16.19 -8.87 -1.22
N THR A 63 -15.81 -8.25 -0.11
CA THR A 63 -16.65 -7.28 0.61
C THR A 63 -16.30 -5.83 0.28
N GLY A 64 -15.09 -5.56 -0.23
CA GLY A 64 -14.55 -4.21 -0.42
C GLY A 64 -14.22 -3.49 0.89
N LYS A 65 -14.39 -4.13 2.04
CA LYS A 65 -14.10 -3.52 3.34
C LYS A 65 -12.62 -3.56 3.66
N PRO A 66 -12.10 -2.58 4.43
CA PRO A 66 -10.74 -2.66 4.95
C PRO A 66 -10.61 -3.84 5.92
N HIS A 67 -9.51 -4.56 5.81
CA HIS A 67 -9.10 -5.60 6.73
C HIS A 67 -7.74 -5.23 7.31
N TYR A 68 -7.57 -5.39 8.60
CA TYR A 68 -6.39 -4.97 9.35
C TYR A 68 -5.72 -6.19 9.93
N PHE A 69 -4.57 -6.55 9.36
CA PHE A 69 -3.69 -7.57 9.90
C PHE A 69 -2.78 -6.97 10.96
N HIS A 70 -2.48 -7.74 11.98
CA HIS A 70 -1.59 -7.34 13.05
C HIS A 70 -0.18 -7.91 12.86
N LYS A 71 0.73 -7.54 13.74
CA LYS A 71 2.13 -7.98 13.71
C LYS A 71 2.26 -9.50 13.66
N GLU A 72 1.41 -10.20 14.41
CA GLU A 72 1.38 -11.65 14.54
C GLU A 72 1.01 -12.38 13.24
N ASP A 73 0.34 -11.68 12.33
CA ASP A 73 -0.05 -12.20 11.01
C ASP A 73 1.10 -12.11 9.98
N VAL A 74 2.17 -11.38 10.31
CA VAL A 74 3.33 -11.20 9.43
C VAL A 74 4.35 -12.29 9.68
N ASP A 75 4.56 -13.15 8.70
CA ASP A 75 5.54 -14.24 8.70
C ASP A 75 6.64 -14.01 7.66
N ASP A 76 7.57 -14.95 7.54
CA ASP A 76 8.67 -14.94 6.56
C ASP A 76 8.21 -15.01 5.10
N ARG A 77 6.94 -15.32 4.86
CA ARG A 77 6.32 -15.29 3.53
C ARG A 77 5.95 -13.88 3.10
N PHE A 78 5.80 -12.94 4.03
CA PHE A 78 5.38 -11.56 3.77
C PHE A 78 4.09 -11.44 2.93
N ASP A 79 3.19 -12.44 3.01
CA ASP A 79 1.94 -12.44 2.24
C ASP A 79 1.06 -11.24 2.60
N VAL A 80 1.01 -10.86 3.87
CA VAL A 80 0.28 -9.70 4.38
C VAL A 80 0.82 -8.40 3.77
N ILE A 81 2.14 -8.25 3.74
CA ILE A 81 2.79 -7.07 3.16
C ILE A 81 2.57 -7.02 1.64
N CYS A 82 2.68 -8.19 0.98
CA CYS A 82 2.37 -8.31 -0.44
C CYS A 82 0.93 -7.90 -0.74
N ALA A 83 -0.05 -8.34 0.06
CA ALA A 83 -1.45 -7.99 -0.08
C ALA A 83 -1.69 -6.48 0.06
N SER A 84 -1.04 -5.84 1.05
CA SER A 84 -1.11 -4.39 1.27
C SER A 84 -0.52 -3.56 0.11
N CYS A 85 0.32 -4.17 -0.72
CA CYS A 85 0.92 -3.55 -1.91
C CYS A 85 0.26 -4.03 -3.22
N ALA A 86 -0.73 -4.93 -3.16
CA ALA A 86 -1.33 -5.56 -4.33
C ALA A 86 -2.33 -4.62 -5.02
N LEU A 87 -1.81 -3.66 -5.80
CA LEU A 87 -2.62 -2.75 -6.61
C LEU A 87 -3.47 -3.54 -7.63
N PRO A 88 -4.79 -3.37 -7.65
CA PRO A 88 -5.66 -4.04 -8.60
C PRO A 88 -5.22 -3.85 -10.06
N VAL A 89 -5.32 -4.90 -10.87
CA VAL A 89 -4.88 -5.00 -12.26
C VAL A 89 -3.35 -5.16 -12.43
N TYR A 90 -2.54 -4.50 -11.60
CA TYR A 90 -1.07 -4.63 -11.64
C TYR A 90 -0.58 -5.86 -10.88
N PHE A 91 -1.34 -6.32 -9.89
CA PHE A 91 -1.11 -7.52 -9.11
C PHE A 91 -2.34 -8.41 -9.12
N GLN A 92 -2.13 -9.70 -8.91
CA GLN A 92 -3.23 -10.58 -8.52
C GLN A 92 -3.62 -10.32 -7.05
N ALA A 93 -4.87 -10.65 -6.72
CA ALA A 93 -5.28 -10.68 -5.33
C ALA A 93 -4.47 -11.73 -4.56
N VAL A 94 -4.11 -11.41 -3.33
CA VAL A 94 -3.33 -12.31 -2.46
C VAL A 94 -4.29 -13.11 -1.58
N HIS A 95 -4.03 -14.41 -1.47
CA HIS A 95 -4.83 -15.33 -0.66
C HIS A 95 -4.17 -15.55 0.69
N ILE A 96 -4.85 -15.24 1.78
CA ILE A 96 -4.36 -15.40 3.16
C ILE A 96 -5.50 -15.97 4.02
N GLY A 97 -5.26 -17.08 4.72
CA GLY A 97 -6.22 -17.64 5.68
C GLY A 97 -7.63 -17.91 5.13
N GLY A 98 -7.76 -18.22 3.82
CA GLY A 98 -9.05 -18.41 3.17
C GLY A 98 -9.71 -17.11 2.66
N GLY A 99 -9.18 -15.94 3.00
CA GLY A 99 -9.58 -14.64 2.45
C GLY A 99 -8.81 -14.28 1.19
N VAL A 100 -9.30 -13.25 0.49
CA VAL A 100 -8.70 -12.72 -0.76
C VAL A 100 -8.53 -11.22 -0.61
N TYR A 101 -7.32 -10.71 -0.80
CA TYR A 101 -7.00 -9.33 -0.43
C TYR A 101 -6.29 -8.57 -1.54
N TYR A 102 -6.57 -7.27 -1.58
CA TYR A 102 -5.88 -6.25 -2.37
C TYR A 102 -5.30 -5.14 -1.48
N ASP A 103 -4.58 -4.21 -2.09
CA ASP A 103 -3.99 -3.01 -1.48
C ASP A 103 -4.99 -2.29 -0.56
N GLY A 104 -4.54 -1.95 0.64
CA GLY A 104 -5.34 -1.22 1.64
C GLY A 104 -5.78 0.17 1.15
N GLY A 105 -5.02 0.80 0.28
CA GLY A 105 -5.35 2.08 -0.34
C GLY A 105 -6.57 2.05 -1.26
N VAL A 106 -7.18 0.88 -1.48
CA VAL A 106 -8.45 0.74 -2.21
C VAL A 106 -9.64 1.10 -1.31
N SER A 107 -9.60 0.72 -0.02
CA SER A 107 -10.70 0.95 0.94
C SER A 107 -10.38 1.95 2.05
N ASP A 108 -9.12 1.97 2.55
CA ASP A 108 -8.68 2.85 3.63
C ASP A 108 -7.25 3.37 3.36
N PRO A 109 -7.11 4.35 2.44
CA PRO A 109 -5.79 4.81 1.97
C PRO A 109 -4.97 5.58 3.00
N VAL A 110 -5.61 6.14 4.02
CA VAL A 110 -4.99 6.79 5.18
C VAL A 110 -5.81 6.40 6.39
N PRO A 111 -5.37 5.40 7.18
CA PRO A 111 -6.21 4.73 8.19
C PRO A 111 -6.39 5.56 9.48
N ILE A 112 -6.63 6.86 9.34
CA ILE A 112 -6.76 7.78 10.46
C ILE A 112 -8.00 7.48 11.33
N ARG A 113 -9.10 7.05 10.70
CA ARG A 113 -10.31 6.66 11.43
C ARG A 113 -10.11 5.38 12.23
N ARG A 114 -9.27 4.46 11.75
CA ARG A 114 -8.88 3.25 12.50
C ARG A 114 -8.06 3.65 13.72
N LEU A 115 -7.05 4.48 13.54
CA LEU A 115 -6.20 4.98 14.61
C LEU A 115 -7.02 5.66 15.73
N GLN A 116 -7.99 6.49 15.37
CA GLN A 116 -8.88 7.14 16.34
C GLN A 116 -9.78 6.13 17.08
N ARG A 117 -10.31 5.11 16.38
CA ARG A 117 -11.13 4.05 17.01
C ARG A 117 -10.33 3.20 17.99
N ASP A 118 -9.03 3.03 17.73
CA ASP A 118 -8.11 2.31 18.62
C ASP A 118 -7.68 3.16 19.85
N GLY A 119 -8.24 4.38 19.98
CA GLY A 119 -8.01 5.25 21.13
C GLY A 119 -6.77 6.15 21.04
N HIS A 120 -6.12 6.19 19.89
CA HIS A 120 -4.96 7.05 19.68
C HIS A 120 -5.40 8.45 19.23
N HIS A 121 -5.09 9.44 20.06
CA HIS A 121 -5.46 10.84 19.83
C HIS A 121 -4.32 11.70 19.28
N LYS A 122 -3.09 11.21 19.30
CA LYS A 122 -1.91 11.89 18.74
C LYS A 122 -1.23 11.02 17.71
N ALA A 123 -0.77 11.62 16.61
CA ALA A 123 -0.16 10.89 15.51
C ALA A 123 0.97 11.66 14.82
N LEU A 124 1.98 10.91 14.37
CA LEU A 124 2.90 11.32 13.31
C LEU A 124 2.42 10.66 12.01
N ILE A 125 2.03 11.46 11.02
CA ILE A 125 1.42 10.97 9.79
C ILE A 125 2.32 11.30 8.62
N VAL A 126 2.76 10.28 7.88
CA VAL A 126 3.57 10.44 6.68
C VAL A 126 2.69 10.25 5.47
N LEU A 127 2.51 11.31 4.69
CA LEU A 127 1.74 11.30 3.45
C LEU A 127 2.68 11.29 2.24
N THR A 128 2.26 10.64 1.16
CA THR A 128 3.05 10.50 -0.07
C THR A 128 2.71 11.57 -1.13
N ARG A 129 1.85 12.53 -0.78
CA ARG A 129 1.42 13.62 -1.65
C ARG A 129 1.70 14.97 -1.00
N PRO A 130 2.07 15.99 -1.79
CA PRO A 130 2.34 17.32 -1.27
C PRO A 130 1.09 17.97 -0.66
N GLU A 131 1.32 19.05 0.04
CA GLU A 131 0.25 19.87 0.60
C GLU A 131 -0.71 20.37 -0.48
N GLY A 132 -1.99 20.50 -0.13
CA GLY A 132 -3.03 20.95 -1.07
C GLY A 132 -3.47 19.89 -2.09
N TYR A 133 -2.77 18.75 -2.20
CA TYR A 133 -3.20 17.70 -3.13
C TYR A 133 -4.58 17.15 -2.75
N ARG A 134 -5.45 17.02 -3.75
CA ARG A 134 -6.73 16.31 -3.65
C ARG A 134 -6.83 15.28 -4.76
N LYS A 135 -7.21 14.08 -4.40
CA LYS A 135 -7.37 12.97 -5.34
C LYS A 135 -8.66 13.13 -6.14
N ALA A 136 -8.63 12.73 -7.41
CA ALA A 136 -9.82 12.62 -8.26
C ALA A 136 -9.91 11.21 -8.85
N CYS A 137 -11.10 10.82 -9.30
CA CYS A 137 -11.28 9.56 -10.01
C CYS A 137 -10.61 9.63 -11.40
N GLY A 138 -9.45 9.00 -11.53
CA GLY A 138 -8.65 8.99 -12.75
C GLY A 138 -9.16 8.01 -13.82
N ARG A 139 -8.57 8.10 -15.03
CA ARG A 139 -8.83 7.12 -16.10
C ARG A 139 -8.38 5.70 -15.72
N SER A 140 -7.27 5.58 -15.00
CA SER A 140 -6.75 4.32 -14.48
C SER A 140 -7.72 3.65 -13.50
N ASP A 141 -8.35 4.44 -12.62
CA ASP A 141 -9.33 3.92 -11.65
C ASP A 141 -10.55 3.35 -12.38
N ARG A 142 -11.07 4.08 -13.38
CA ARG A 142 -12.20 3.63 -14.20
C ARG A 142 -11.88 2.39 -15.03
N PHE A 143 -10.69 2.33 -15.62
CA PHE A 143 -10.24 1.15 -16.36
C PHE A 143 -10.13 -0.07 -15.42
N ALA A 144 -9.46 0.07 -14.29
CA ALA A 144 -9.31 -1.02 -13.32
C ALA A 144 -10.67 -1.49 -12.77
N ALA A 145 -11.59 -0.56 -12.47
CA ALA A 145 -12.96 -0.90 -12.08
C ALA A 145 -13.69 -1.70 -13.18
N GLY A 146 -13.54 -1.31 -14.44
CA GLY A 146 -14.12 -2.04 -15.57
C GLY A 146 -13.63 -3.48 -15.67
N VAL A 147 -12.31 -3.69 -15.54
CA VAL A 147 -11.69 -5.03 -15.59
C VAL A 147 -12.18 -5.92 -14.43
N LEU A 148 -12.30 -5.35 -13.22
CA LEU A 148 -12.61 -6.13 -12.01
C LEU A 148 -14.10 -6.29 -11.72
N ARG A 149 -14.96 -5.56 -12.41
CA ARG A 149 -16.40 -5.48 -12.11
C ARG A 149 -17.11 -6.83 -12.01
N ARG A 150 -16.71 -7.80 -12.87
CA ARG A 150 -17.33 -9.13 -12.87
C ARG A 150 -16.86 -10.03 -11.73
N ARG A 151 -15.56 -9.97 -11.41
CA ARG A 151 -14.94 -10.86 -10.43
C ARG A 151 -14.98 -10.30 -9.01
N TYR A 152 -14.76 -8.98 -8.88
CA TYR A 152 -14.68 -8.28 -7.59
C TYR A 152 -15.46 -6.96 -7.67
N PRO A 153 -16.80 -7.01 -7.70
CA PRO A 153 -17.64 -5.81 -7.87
C PRO A 153 -17.43 -4.77 -6.76
N ALA A 154 -17.20 -5.22 -5.52
CA ALA A 154 -16.92 -4.31 -4.41
C ALA A 154 -15.57 -3.56 -4.56
N ILE A 155 -14.54 -4.22 -5.09
CA ILE A 155 -13.28 -3.54 -5.43
C ILE A 155 -13.48 -2.53 -6.56
N ALA A 156 -14.26 -2.89 -7.58
CA ALA A 156 -14.55 -1.98 -8.69
C ALA A 156 -15.28 -0.72 -8.21
N ASP A 157 -16.25 -0.85 -7.31
CA ASP A 157 -16.94 0.29 -6.70
C ASP A 157 -15.98 1.16 -5.87
N ASN A 158 -15.17 0.55 -5.02
CA ASN A 158 -14.16 1.27 -4.25
C ASN A 158 -13.20 2.07 -5.13
N LEU A 159 -12.71 1.50 -6.22
CA LEU A 159 -11.81 2.20 -7.15
C LEU A 159 -12.43 3.48 -7.71
N LEU A 160 -13.73 3.47 -7.98
CA LEU A 160 -14.47 4.66 -8.45
C LEU A 160 -14.65 5.72 -7.37
N HIS A 161 -14.65 5.34 -6.09
CA HIS A 161 -14.99 6.21 -4.97
C HIS A 161 -13.82 6.49 -4.00
N ARG A 162 -12.68 5.75 -4.08
CA ARG A 162 -11.55 5.89 -3.16
C ARG A 162 -10.97 7.30 -3.06
N TYR A 163 -11.21 8.14 -4.08
CA TYR A 163 -10.79 9.54 -4.03
C TYR A 163 -11.51 10.33 -2.94
N LYS A 164 -12.79 10.03 -2.69
CA LYS A 164 -13.57 10.64 -1.61
C LYS A 164 -13.00 10.24 -0.26
N THR A 165 -12.84 8.94 -0.04
CA THR A 165 -12.28 8.40 1.21
C THR A 165 -10.89 8.97 1.51
N TYR A 166 -10.02 9.05 0.48
CA TYR A 166 -8.70 9.67 0.62
C TYR A 166 -8.80 11.14 1.05
N ASN A 167 -9.60 11.94 0.34
CA ASN A 167 -9.72 13.36 0.62
C ASN A 167 -10.31 13.65 2.01
N GLU A 168 -11.32 12.88 2.41
CA GLU A 168 -11.90 12.97 3.75
C GLU A 168 -10.90 12.57 4.84
N SER A 169 -10.12 11.51 4.63
CA SER A 169 -9.08 11.11 5.58
C SER A 169 -7.98 12.17 5.72
N VAL A 170 -7.57 12.79 4.60
CA VAL A 170 -6.59 13.90 4.62
C VAL A 170 -7.16 15.11 5.37
N GLN A 171 -8.43 15.46 5.18
CA GLN A 171 -9.07 16.55 5.94
C GLN A 171 -9.06 16.29 7.46
N ILE A 172 -9.31 15.04 7.87
CA ILE A 172 -9.21 14.67 9.30
C ILE A 172 -7.78 14.86 9.80
N CYS A 173 -6.76 14.45 9.02
CA CYS A 173 -5.37 14.62 9.38
C CYS A 173 -4.99 16.11 9.50
N GLU A 174 -5.42 16.94 8.57
CA GLU A 174 -5.19 18.38 8.57
C GLU A 174 -5.82 19.03 9.81
N LYS A 175 -7.06 18.68 10.12
CA LYS A 175 -7.74 19.16 11.34
C LYS A 175 -7.01 18.73 12.61
N MET A 176 -6.56 17.48 12.69
CA MET A 176 -5.76 17.03 13.84
C MET A 176 -4.44 17.80 13.99
N GLN A 177 -3.83 18.20 12.88
CA GLN A 177 -2.62 19.06 12.91
C GLN A 177 -2.95 20.45 13.42
N GLU A 178 -4.03 21.09 12.95
CA GLU A 178 -4.50 22.39 13.43
C GLU A 178 -4.80 22.39 14.95
N GLU A 179 -5.35 21.28 15.45
CA GLU A 179 -5.64 21.08 16.87
C GLU A 179 -4.39 20.70 17.69
N GLY A 180 -3.20 20.57 17.08
CA GLY A 180 -1.97 20.16 17.76
C GLY A 180 -1.91 18.67 18.12
N ASN A 181 -2.78 17.86 17.55
CA ASN A 181 -2.90 16.41 17.77
C ASN A 181 -2.18 15.57 16.71
N ALA A 182 -1.68 16.16 15.64
CA ALA A 182 -0.89 15.45 14.63
C ALA A 182 0.27 16.29 14.11
N VAL A 183 1.32 15.59 13.66
CA VAL A 183 2.38 16.14 12.82
C VAL A 183 2.28 15.48 11.45
N LEU A 184 2.11 16.28 10.38
CA LEU A 184 2.06 15.78 9.02
C LEU A 184 3.41 15.99 8.34
N ILE A 185 3.99 14.88 7.85
CA ILE A 185 5.18 14.89 6.99
C ILE A 185 4.71 14.65 5.56
N ARG A 186 5.08 15.54 4.65
CA ARG A 186 4.69 15.49 3.23
C ARG A 186 5.89 15.79 2.34
N PRO A 187 5.98 15.20 1.13
CA PRO A 187 6.96 15.62 0.15
C PRO A 187 6.64 17.05 -0.33
N SER A 188 7.68 17.84 -0.64
CA SER A 188 7.54 19.16 -1.24
C SER A 188 7.01 19.12 -2.67
N GLU A 189 7.32 18.03 -3.39
CA GLU A 189 6.94 17.82 -4.79
C GLU A 189 6.22 16.48 -4.97
N PRO A 190 5.41 16.33 -6.05
CA PRO A 190 4.74 15.07 -6.34
C PRO A 190 5.74 13.95 -6.64
N LEU A 191 5.65 12.84 -5.90
CA LEU A 191 6.44 11.64 -6.16
C LEU A 191 5.79 10.78 -7.24
N SER A 192 6.60 10.33 -8.22
CA SER A 192 6.17 9.38 -9.24
C SER A 192 6.30 7.94 -8.73
N SER A 193 5.19 7.18 -8.76
CA SER A 193 5.19 5.75 -8.36
C SER A 193 6.03 4.87 -9.29
N PHE A 194 6.29 5.30 -10.52
CA PHE A 194 7.01 4.55 -11.55
C PHE A 194 8.32 5.22 -11.96
N GLU A 195 8.86 6.10 -11.11
CA GLU A 195 10.14 6.76 -11.38
C GLU A 195 11.25 5.71 -11.58
N LYS A 196 11.99 5.87 -12.67
CA LYS A 196 13.12 4.99 -13.03
C LYS A 196 14.46 5.69 -12.93
N ASP A 197 14.46 7.01 -12.95
CA ASP A 197 15.67 7.81 -12.80
C ASP A 197 16.15 7.73 -11.34
N THR A 198 17.33 7.12 -11.18
CA THR A 198 17.94 6.92 -9.87
C THR A 198 18.38 8.23 -9.21
N ASP A 199 18.66 9.28 -9.99
CA ASP A 199 19.07 10.58 -9.46
C ASP A 199 17.85 11.38 -8.99
N VAL A 200 16.71 11.24 -9.67
CA VAL A 200 15.42 11.74 -9.16
C VAL A 200 15.04 11.05 -7.87
N LEU A 201 15.16 9.71 -7.82
CA LEU A 201 14.91 8.94 -6.60
C LEU A 201 15.83 9.36 -5.44
N ARG A 202 17.14 9.57 -5.69
CA ARG A 202 18.08 10.04 -4.66
C ARG A 202 17.74 11.40 -4.10
N ARG A 203 17.27 12.32 -4.95
CA ARG A 203 16.86 13.66 -4.52
C ARG A 203 15.55 13.67 -3.73
N SER A 204 14.74 12.63 -3.89
CA SER A 204 13.46 12.47 -3.19
C SER A 204 13.62 11.84 -1.79
N TYR A 205 14.84 11.44 -1.43
CA TYR A 205 15.22 10.92 -0.12
C TYR A 205 15.91 11.98 0.73
#